data_e6fba9464be4e57ad8b09d5015cba67f
#
_entry.id   e6fba9464be4e57ad8b09d5015cba67f
#
_cell.length_a   1.000
_cell.length_b   1.000
_cell.length_c   1.000
_cell.angle_alpha   90.00
_cell.angle_beta   90.00
_cell.angle_gamma   90.00
#
_symmetry.space_group_name_H-M   'P 1'
#
loop_
_entity.id
_entity.type
_entity.pdbx_description
1 polymer ?
#
loop_
_entity_poly.entity_id
_entity_poly.type
_entity_poly.pdbx_seq_one_letter_code
_entity_poly.pdbx_strand_id
1 'polypeptide(L)'
;MKLTRRLIGAAIGAALAAAVVLPAVAQEATQALSKESVIETIKQRGTVKIGLSLFKPWSMRDKNGELMGFELDVGKKLAADMGVEPEFVPTSWDGIIPALVSGKFDVIISGMSITAERNLTVNFSDPYAYSGLTILANKKMTEGFTLEDFNKPEVIFAARRGATPATAIASLFPKAQLLLFDEDGAANQEVLNGNAHATMASEPDPSTQARAYPETLYVPFNQTFLATGEAFAYRKGDPDATNFFNNWIGVNWKNGWLQARNDYWFKGNEWEAMAAPE
;
A
#
# COMPACT_ATOMS: atom_id res chain seq x y z
N MET A 1 -87.01 -5.85 -19.46
CA MET A 1 -86.12 -5.79 -18.30
C MET A 1 -84.80 -6.52 -18.64
N LYS A 2 -83.86 -5.85 -19.24
CA LYS A 2 -82.53 -6.38 -19.58
C LYS A 2 -81.53 -5.20 -19.44
N LEU A 3 -80.94 -5.03 -18.28
CA LEU A 3 -79.75 -4.21 -18.06
C LEU A 3 -79.00 -4.79 -16.86
N THR A 4 -77.79 -5.01 -16.98
CA THR A 4 -76.71 -5.25 -16.01
C THR A 4 -75.83 -6.49 -16.29
N ARG A 5 -75.00 -6.40 -17.35
CA ARG A 5 -73.92 -7.34 -17.55
C ARG A 5 -72.81 -6.70 -18.44
N ARG A 6 -72.24 -5.53 -18.05
CA ARG A 6 -71.09 -4.94 -18.79
C ARG A 6 -70.30 -3.98 -17.96
N LEU A 7 -69.85 -4.34 -16.75
CA LEU A 7 -68.87 -3.50 -15.99
C LEU A 7 -67.90 -4.31 -15.07
N ILE A 8 -67.60 -5.55 -15.38
CA ILE A 8 -66.61 -6.33 -14.59
C ILE A 8 -65.35 -6.69 -15.40
N GLY A 9 -65.22 -6.29 -16.67
CA GLY A 9 -64.09 -6.65 -17.54
C GLY A 9 -62.90 -5.69 -17.60
N ALA A 10 -62.95 -4.51 -16.93
CA ALA A 10 -61.92 -3.47 -17.09
C ALA A 10 -60.95 -3.29 -15.93
N ALA A 11 -61.13 -4.00 -14.80
CA ALA A 11 -60.29 -3.82 -13.61
C ALA A 11 -59.16 -4.84 -13.43
N ILE A 12 -59.05 -5.88 -14.27
CA ILE A 12 -58.04 -6.94 -14.16
C ILE A 12 -56.83 -6.68 -15.09
N GLY A 13 -56.95 -5.79 -16.07
CA GLY A 13 -55.86 -5.49 -17.04
C GLY A 13 -54.79 -4.51 -16.54
N ALA A 14 -55.04 -3.74 -15.48
CA ALA A 14 -54.10 -2.71 -15.00
C ALA A 14 -53.13 -3.20 -13.90
N ALA A 15 -53.39 -4.34 -13.26
CA ALA A 15 -52.55 -4.84 -12.17
C ALA A 15 -51.38 -5.74 -12.63
N LEU A 16 -51.38 -6.21 -13.88
CA LEU A 16 -50.30 -7.05 -14.41
C LEU A 16 -49.16 -6.27 -15.10
N ALA A 17 -49.32 -4.99 -15.40
CA ALA A 17 -48.30 -4.19 -16.07
C ALA A 17 -47.26 -3.58 -15.10
N ALA A 18 -47.54 -3.53 -13.80
CA ALA A 18 -46.63 -2.95 -12.80
C ALA A 18 -45.55 -3.93 -12.27
N ALA A 19 -45.71 -5.25 -12.48
CA ALA A 19 -44.83 -6.27 -11.94
C ALA A 19 -43.60 -6.58 -12.82
N VAL A 20 -43.55 -6.07 -14.06
CA VAL A 20 -42.47 -6.41 -15.03
C VAL A 20 -41.41 -5.33 -15.11
N VAL A 21 -41.63 -4.12 -14.57
CA VAL A 21 -40.66 -3.00 -14.69
C VAL A 21 -39.61 -3.02 -13.58
N LEU A 22 -39.91 -3.59 -12.41
CA LEU A 22 -38.96 -3.64 -11.28
C LEU A 22 -37.69 -4.47 -11.52
N PRO A 23 -37.70 -5.64 -12.18
CA PRO A 23 -36.46 -6.39 -12.43
C PRO A 23 -35.55 -5.70 -13.46
N ALA A 24 -36.07 -4.98 -14.44
CA ALA A 24 -35.25 -4.30 -15.45
C ALA A 24 -34.49 -3.11 -14.86
N VAL A 25 -35.12 -2.30 -14.02
CA VAL A 25 -34.44 -1.16 -13.35
C VAL A 25 -33.39 -1.64 -12.34
N ALA A 26 -33.66 -2.73 -11.63
CA ALA A 26 -32.68 -3.34 -10.72
C ALA A 26 -31.49 -3.93 -11.49
N GLN A 27 -31.74 -4.52 -12.64
CA GLN A 27 -30.69 -5.09 -13.49
C GLN A 27 -29.86 -4.01 -14.19
N GLU A 28 -30.46 -2.89 -14.63
CA GLU A 28 -29.73 -1.72 -15.15
C GLU A 28 -28.92 -1.03 -14.06
N ALA A 29 -29.43 -0.88 -12.84
CA ALA A 29 -28.69 -0.33 -11.70
C ALA A 29 -27.52 -1.23 -11.30
N THR A 30 -27.69 -2.56 -11.28
CA THR A 30 -26.62 -3.53 -11.01
C THR A 30 -25.55 -3.50 -12.10
N GLN A 31 -25.94 -3.39 -13.37
CA GLN A 31 -25.02 -3.23 -14.49
C GLN A 31 -24.28 -1.88 -14.47
N ALA A 32 -24.92 -0.80 -14.06
CA ALA A 32 -24.30 0.51 -13.92
C ALA A 32 -23.25 0.49 -12.81
N LEU A 33 -23.56 -0.08 -11.64
CA LEU A 33 -22.64 -0.24 -10.52
C LEU A 33 -21.43 -1.13 -10.88
N SER A 34 -21.64 -2.21 -11.62
CA SER A 34 -20.54 -3.08 -12.06
C SER A 34 -19.65 -2.44 -13.14
N LYS A 35 -20.19 -1.54 -13.97
CA LYS A 35 -19.41 -0.81 -14.97
C LYS A 35 -18.46 0.24 -14.38
N GLU A 36 -18.76 0.73 -13.20
CA GLU A 36 -17.90 1.69 -12.47
C GLU A 36 -16.85 1.01 -11.61
N SER A 37 -16.95 -0.32 -11.39
CA SER A 37 -15.95 -1.08 -10.62
C SER A 37 -14.61 -1.14 -11.33
N VAL A 38 -13.52 -0.87 -10.58
CA VAL A 38 -12.15 -1.04 -11.07
C VAL A 38 -11.86 -2.50 -11.41
N ILE A 39 -12.48 -3.45 -10.72
CA ILE A 39 -12.34 -4.90 -11.00
C ILE A 39 -12.87 -5.24 -12.39
N GLU A 40 -14.06 -4.76 -12.74
CA GLU A 40 -14.62 -4.97 -14.08
C GLU A 40 -13.79 -4.25 -15.16
N THR A 41 -13.29 -3.05 -14.88
CA THR A 41 -12.38 -2.32 -15.77
C THR A 41 -11.11 -3.10 -16.04
N ILE A 42 -10.50 -3.69 -15.01
CA ILE A 42 -9.29 -4.53 -15.12
C ILE A 42 -9.58 -5.77 -15.96
N LYS A 43 -10.67 -6.49 -15.70
CA LYS A 43 -11.08 -7.68 -16.44
C LYS A 43 -11.32 -7.40 -17.92
N GLN A 44 -12.04 -6.32 -18.24
CA GLN A 44 -12.32 -5.92 -19.63
C GLN A 44 -11.06 -5.53 -20.40
N ARG A 45 -10.11 -4.87 -19.72
CA ARG A 45 -8.83 -4.46 -20.31
C ARG A 45 -7.85 -5.61 -20.41
N GLY A 46 -7.98 -6.66 -19.59
CA GLY A 46 -7.03 -7.78 -19.51
C GLY A 46 -5.71 -7.42 -18.82
N THR A 47 -5.65 -6.30 -18.10
CA THR A 47 -4.42 -5.81 -17.45
C THR A 47 -4.78 -5.10 -16.15
N VAL A 48 -4.06 -5.40 -15.06
CA VAL A 48 -4.09 -4.64 -13.82
C VAL A 48 -2.89 -3.70 -13.76
N LYS A 49 -3.15 -2.38 -13.67
CA LYS A 49 -2.11 -1.37 -13.51
C LYS A 49 -1.85 -1.14 -12.03
N ILE A 50 -0.62 -1.39 -11.60
CA ILE A 50 -0.19 -1.34 -10.20
C ILE A 50 0.82 -0.22 -10.03
N GLY A 51 0.45 0.82 -9.26
CA GLY A 51 1.35 1.88 -8.84
C GLY A 51 2.24 1.41 -7.70
N LEU A 52 3.54 1.62 -7.82
CA LEU A 52 4.51 1.34 -6.77
C LEU A 52 5.59 2.43 -6.70
N SER A 53 6.25 2.53 -5.55
CA SER A 53 7.43 3.34 -5.36
C SER A 53 8.56 2.48 -4.84
N LEU A 54 9.78 2.69 -5.33
CA LEU A 54 10.91 1.86 -4.92
C LEU A 54 11.16 2.02 -3.43
N PHE A 55 11.32 0.91 -2.73
CA PHE A 55 11.66 0.78 -1.32
C PHE A 55 12.08 -0.66 -1.04
N LYS A 56 13.35 -0.87 -0.78
CA LYS A 56 13.96 -2.20 -0.59
C LYS A 56 13.56 -2.80 0.76
N PRO A 57 13.19 -4.09 0.87
CA PRO A 57 13.02 -5.10 -0.19
C PRO A 57 11.58 -5.19 -0.75
N TRP A 58 10.72 -4.22 -0.44
CA TRP A 58 9.34 -4.19 -0.89
C TRP A 58 9.25 -4.14 -2.41
N SER A 59 9.92 -3.17 -3.02
CA SER A 59 10.09 -3.06 -4.46
C SER A 59 11.43 -2.41 -4.79
N MET A 60 12.19 -2.99 -5.68
CA MET A 60 13.54 -2.55 -6.06
C MET A 60 13.87 -3.03 -7.46
N ARG A 61 15.08 -2.72 -7.92
CA ARG A 61 15.60 -3.28 -9.16
C ARG A 61 16.63 -4.38 -8.88
N ASP A 62 16.64 -5.37 -9.75
CA ASP A 62 17.71 -6.36 -9.78
C ASP A 62 18.95 -5.81 -10.52
N LYS A 63 20.01 -6.62 -10.60
CA LYS A 63 21.26 -6.28 -11.31
C LYS A 63 21.10 -6.04 -12.82
N ASN A 64 19.99 -6.46 -13.40
CA ASN A 64 19.65 -6.25 -14.81
C ASN A 64 18.75 -5.03 -15.01
N GLY A 65 18.35 -4.36 -13.92
CA GLY A 65 17.42 -3.23 -13.95
C GLY A 65 15.94 -3.62 -13.91
N GLU A 66 15.61 -4.92 -13.84
CA GLU A 66 14.25 -5.43 -13.79
C GLU A 66 13.65 -5.23 -12.38
N LEU A 67 12.33 -5.03 -12.31
CA LEU A 67 11.63 -4.87 -11.06
C LEU A 67 11.50 -6.20 -10.31
N MET A 68 11.88 -6.21 -9.04
CA MET A 68 11.74 -7.33 -8.11
C MET A 68 11.34 -6.82 -6.72
N GLY A 69 10.88 -7.72 -5.86
CA GLY A 69 10.51 -7.40 -4.48
C GLY A 69 9.20 -8.06 -4.04
N PHE A 70 8.89 -7.91 -2.77
CA PHE A 70 7.67 -8.44 -2.18
C PHE A 70 6.41 -7.98 -2.93
N GLU A 71 6.32 -6.69 -3.25
CA GLU A 71 5.19 -6.06 -3.94
C GLU A 71 5.01 -6.60 -5.37
N LEU A 72 6.13 -6.93 -6.01
CA LEU A 72 6.10 -7.51 -7.36
C LEU A 72 5.52 -8.92 -7.35
N ASP A 73 5.88 -9.72 -6.33
CA ASP A 73 5.30 -11.05 -6.14
C ASP A 73 3.81 -10.95 -5.84
N VAL A 74 3.40 -10.04 -4.94
CA VAL A 74 1.99 -9.80 -4.61
C VAL A 74 1.20 -9.36 -5.84
N GLY A 75 1.71 -8.40 -6.60
CA GLY A 75 1.06 -7.89 -7.81
C GLY A 75 0.94 -8.94 -8.92
N LYS A 76 2.00 -9.73 -9.15
CA LYS A 76 1.98 -10.86 -10.11
C LYS A 76 0.97 -11.92 -9.71
N LYS A 77 0.90 -12.26 -8.43
CA LYS A 77 -0.07 -13.24 -7.90
C LYS A 77 -1.50 -12.72 -8.04
N LEU A 78 -1.74 -11.46 -7.68
CA LEU A 78 -3.05 -10.82 -7.85
C LEU A 78 -3.50 -10.86 -9.31
N ALA A 79 -2.64 -10.47 -10.25
CA ALA A 79 -2.94 -10.49 -11.68
C ALA A 79 -3.24 -11.92 -12.19
N ALA A 80 -2.42 -12.89 -11.79
CA ALA A 80 -2.62 -14.29 -12.16
C ALA A 80 -3.96 -14.85 -11.65
N ASP A 81 -4.34 -14.52 -10.40
CA ASP A 81 -5.61 -14.95 -9.83
C ASP A 81 -6.82 -14.26 -10.48
N MET A 82 -6.63 -13.05 -11.02
CA MET A 82 -7.63 -12.34 -11.82
C MET A 82 -7.70 -12.81 -13.29
N GLY A 83 -6.72 -13.62 -13.75
CA GLY A 83 -6.59 -14.02 -15.16
C GLY A 83 -6.21 -12.87 -16.08
N VAL A 84 -5.41 -11.91 -15.63
CA VAL A 84 -4.95 -10.72 -16.36
C VAL A 84 -3.44 -10.53 -16.25
N GLU A 85 -2.87 -9.64 -17.07
CA GLU A 85 -1.45 -9.30 -17.00
C GLU A 85 -1.19 -8.16 -16.01
N PRO A 86 -0.09 -8.18 -15.24
CA PRO A 86 0.32 -7.07 -14.39
C PRO A 86 1.10 -6.00 -15.18
N GLU A 87 0.74 -4.74 -15.02
CA GLU A 87 1.52 -3.58 -15.49
C GLU A 87 1.98 -2.79 -14.26
N PHE A 88 3.28 -2.83 -13.95
CA PHE A 88 3.85 -2.08 -12.84
C PHE A 88 4.25 -0.67 -13.29
N VAL A 89 3.81 0.34 -12.53
CA VAL A 89 4.02 1.76 -12.84
C VAL A 89 4.82 2.42 -11.72
N PRO A 90 6.16 2.43 -11.80
CA PRO A 90 7.01 3.13 -10.83
C PRO A 90 6.65 4.62 -10.77
N THR A 91 6.49 5.14 -9.55
CA THR A 91 6.04 6.52 -9.32
C THR A 91 6.72 7.03 -8.05
N SER A 92 7.06 8.33 -8.00
CA SER A 92 7.58 8.95 -6.76
C SER A 92 6.56 8.81 -5.63
N TRP A 93 7.06 8.67 -4.40
CA TRP A 93 6.18 8.41 -3.26
C TRP A 93 5.18 9.54 -2.99
N ASP A 94 5.63 10.78 -3.05
CA ASP A 94 4.80 11.97 -2.86
C ASP A 94 3.72 12.14 -3.93
N GLY A 95 3.99 11.64 -5.15
CA GLY A 95 3.06 11.66 -6.29
C GLY A 95 2.15 10.45 -6.42
N ILE A 96 2.30 9.38 -5.61
CA ILE A 96 1.63 8.10 -5.87
C ILE A 96 0.12 8.17 -5.62
N ILE A 97 -0.35 8.82 -4.54
CA ILE A 97 -1.78 9.01 -4.28
C ILE A 97 -2.43 9.93 -5.34
N PRO A 98 -1.88 11.10 -5.67
CA PRO A 98 -2.35 11.91 -6.80
C PRO A 98 -2.45 11.14 -8.12
N ALA A 99 -1.47 10.29 -8.43
CA ALA A 99 -1.46 9.47 -9.64
C ALA A 99 -2.57 8.41 -9.63
N LEU A 100 -2.87 7.78 -8.48
CA LEU A 100 -4.02 6.88 -8.32
C LEU A 100 -5.34 7.63 -8.56
N VAL A 101 -5.51 8.78 -7.91
CA VAL A 101 -6.74 9.59 -8.02
C VAL A 101 -6.98 10.04 -9.47
N SER A 102 -5.92 10.39 -10.20
CA SER A 102 -6.01 10.75 -11.62
C SER A 102 -6.21 9.56 -12.58
N GLY A 103 -6.20 8.32 -12.06
CA GLY A 103 -6.45 7.13 -12.87
C GLY A 103 -5.22 6.61 -13.63
N LYS A 104 -4.00 7.03 -13.28
CA LYS A 104 -2.77 6.54 -13.91
C LYS A 104 -2.58 5.03 -13.73
N PHE A 105 -3.08 4.49 -12.61
CA PHE A 105 -3.14 3.06 -12.32
C PHE A 105 -4.42 2.73 -11.51
N ASP A 106 -4.67 1.46 -11.30
CA ASP A 106 -5.90 0.94 -10.70
C ASP A 106 -5.79 0.84 -9.18
N VAL A 107 -4.64 0.42 -8.71
CA VAL A 107 -4.34 0.10 -7.31
C VAL A 107 -2.89 0.46 -6.99
N ILE A 108 -2.65 0.90 -5.77
CA ILE A 108 -1.30 1.01 -5.21
C ILE A 108 -1.01 -0.27 -4.42
N ILE A 109 0.11 -0.93 -4.75
CA ILE A 109 0.71 -2.02 -3.98
C ILE A 109 2.16 -1.60 -3.75
N SER A 110 2.44 -0.97 -2.60
CA SER A 110 3.71 -0.26 -2.37
C SER A 110 4.02 -0.01 -0.88
N GLY A 111 3.82 -1.01 -0.01
CA GLY A 111 4.09 -0.86 1.43
C GLY A 111 3.36 0.32 2.07
N MET A 112 2.18 0.67 1.53
CA MET A 112 1.47 1.86 1.99
C MET A 112 0.73 1.59 3.29
N SER A 113 1.22 2.17 4.39
CA SER A 113 0.57 2.09 5.69
C SER A 113 -0.80 2.77 5.67
N ILE A 114 -1.78 2.12 6.29
CA ILE A 114 -3.11 2.71 6.52
C ILE A 114 -2.96 3.86 7.51
N THR A 115 -3.40 5.06 7.11
CA THR A 115 -3.54 6.21 8.01
C THR A 115 -4.89 6.88 7.81
N ALA A 116 -5.41 7.51 8.88
CA ALA A 116 -6.67 8.26 8.80
C ALA A 116 -6.60 9.38 7.75
N GLU A 117 -5.46 10.08 7.67
CA GLU A 117 -5.22 11.14 6.70
C GLU A 117 -5.33 10.63 5.25
N ARG A 118 -4.60 9.56 4.91
CA ARG A 118 -4.66 8.96 3.57
C ARG A 118 -6.05 8.42 3.25
N ASN A 119 -6.74 7.85 4.26
CA ASN A 119 -8.08 7.31 4.07
C ASN A 119 -9.16 8.39 3.82
N LEU A 120 -8.87 9.66 4.10
CA LEU A 120 -9.71 10.77 3.63
C LEU A 120 -9.69 10.92 2.09
N THR A 121 -8.67 10.43 1.41
CA THR A 121 -8.48 10.59 -0.04
C THR A 121 -8.67 9.28 -0.82
N VAL A 122 -8.22 8.15 -0.29
CA VAL A 122 -8.29 6.82 -0.91
C VAL A 122 -8.97 5.82 0.01
N ASN A 123 -9.42 4.69 -0.53
CA ASN A 123 -9.80 3.52 0.27
C ASN A 123 -8.61 2.59 0.44
N PHE A 124 -8.64 1.82 1.52
CA PHE A 124 -7.69 0.75 1.79
C PHE A 124 -8.40 -0.59 1.88
N SER A 125 -7.69 -1.64 1.48
CA SER A 125 -8.04 -3.02 1.79
C SER A 125 -7.70 -3.37 3.24
N ASP A 126 -8.01 -4.59 3.66
CA ASP A 126 -7.37 -5.21 4.81
C ASP A 126 -5.85 -5.28 4.58
N PRO A 127 -5.02 -5.33 5.64
CA PRO A 127 -3.57 -5.39 5.49
C PRO A 127 -3.11 -6.70 4.84
N TYR A 128 -2.24 -6.59 3.82
CA TYR A 128 -1.56 -7.73 3.20
C TYR A 128 -0.16 -7.94 3.77
N ALA A 129 0.35 -6.99 4.55
CA ALA A 129 1.59 -7.08 5.31
C ALA A 129 1.48 -6.26 6.59
N TYR A 130 2.37 -6.55 7.52
CA TYR A 130 2.52 -5.81 8.77
C TYR A 130 4.00 -5.51 8.98
N SER A 131 4.30 -4.27 9.31
CA SER A 131 5.64 -3.81 9.65
C SER A 131 5.63 -2.92 10.88
N GLY A 132 6.77 -2.37 11.22
CA GLY A 132 6.90 -1.39 12.28
C GLY A 132 8.12 -0.52 12.07
N LEU A 133 8.04 0.72 12.53
CA LEU A 133 9.12 1.68 12.42
C LEU A 133 10.16 1.44 13.51
N THR A 134 11.43 1.38 13.11
CA THR A 134 12.58 1.39 14.01
C THR A 134 13.54 2.53 13.65
N ILE A 135 14.45 2.86 14.57
CA ILE A 135 15.47 3.88 14.35
C ILE A 135 16.72 3.19 13.81
N LEU A 136 17.26 3.70 12.71
CA LEU A 136 18.61 3.45 12.23
C LEU A 136 19.47 4.67 12.56
N ALA A 137 20.59 4.49 13.21
CA ALA A 137 21.40 5.59 13.72
C ALA A 137 22.90 5.44 13.38
N ASN A 138 23.60 6.56 13.28
CA ASN A 138 25.05 6.60 13.09
C ASN A 138 25.74 6.42 14.45
N LYS A 139 26.54 5.36 14.57
CA LYS A 139 27.25 5.02 15.83
C LYS A 139 28.10 6.15 16.37
N LYS A 140 28.92 6.79 15.50
CA LYS A 140 29.85 7.84 15.93
C LYS A 140 29.17 9.05 16.53
N MET A 141 27.90 9.29 16.12
CA MET A 141 27.12 10.47 16.54
C MET A 141 26.19 10.17 17.71
N THR A 142 25.77 8.92 17.88
CA THR A 142 24.65 8.57 18.78
C THR A 142 24.93 7.40 19.72
N GLU A 143 26.14 6.82 19.73
CA GLU A 143 26.47 5.74 20.65
C GLU A 143 26.26 6.20 22.11
N GLY A 144 25.49 5.42 22.87
CA GLY A 144 25.14 5.74 24.25
C GLY A 144 23.94 6.68 24.41
N PHE A 145 23.30 7.13 23.33
CA PHE A 145 22.09 7.93 23.41
C PHE A 145 20.93 7.13 24.02
N THR A 146 20.24 7.78 24.94
CA THR A 146 18.90 7.35 25.35
C THR A 146 17.86 7.84 24.35
N LEU A 147 16.62 7.38 24.46
CA LEU A 147 15.53 7.86 23.60
C LEU A 147 15.29 9.38 23.73
N GLU A 148 15.48 9.93 24.93
CA GLU A 148 15.36 11.37 25.19
C GLU A 148 16.45 12.18 24.46
N ASP A 149 17.64 11.61 24.32
CA ASP A 149 18.76 12.29 23.64
C ASP A 149 18.47 12.50 22.15
N PHE A 150 17.67 11.63 21.53
CA PHE A 150 17.21 11.83 20.15
C PHE A 150 16.23 13.01 20.01
N ASN A 151 15.62 13.51 21.07
CA ASN A 151 14.71 14.67 21.06
C ASN A 151 15.39 15.96 21.49
N LYS A 152 16.59 16.23 20.97
CA LYS A 152 17.35 17.45 21.23
C LYS A 152 17.47 18.31 19.95
N PRO A 153 17.58 19.65 20.08
CA PRO A 153 17.63 20.54 18.91
C PRO A 153 18.84 20.33 17.99
N GLU A 154 19.95 19.80 18.52
CA GLU A 154 21.15 19.47 17.75
C GLU A 154 21.05 18.16 16.99
N VAL A 155 20.07 17.31 17.30
CA VAL A 155 19.87 16.04 16.61
C VAL A 155 19.16 16.26 15.27
N ILE A 156 19.71 15.66 14.23
CA ILE A 156 19.19 15.74 12.86
C ILE A 156 18.69 14.34 12.48
N PHE A 157 17.41 14.25 12.15
CA PHE A 157 16.83 13.10 11.49
C PHE A 157 16.73 13.35 9.98
N ALA A 158 16.91 12.31 9.20
CA ALA A 158 16.58 12.28 7.78
C ALA A 158 15.36 11.37 7.57
N ALA A 159 14.46 11.74 6.66
CA ALA A 159 13.31 10.89 6.30
C ALA A 159 12.82 11.16 4.88
N ARG A 160 12.08 10.19 4.33
CA ARG A 160 11.42 10.36 3.04
C ARG A 160 10.19 11.24 3.19
N ARG A 161 10.04 12.23 2.31
CA ARG A 161 8.91 13.17 2.28
C ARG A 161 7.58 12.43 2.09
N GLY A 162 6.57 12.80 2.88
CA GLY A 162 5.22 12.20 2.81
C GLY A 162 5.13 10.74 3.28
N ALA A 163 6.22 10.16 3.77
CA ALA A 163 6.22 8.82 4.34
C ALA A 163 5.86 8.84 5.83
N THR A 164 5.30 7.74 6.32
CA THR A 164 4.93 7.58 7.75
C THR A 164 6.10 7.83 8.72
N PRO A 165 7.35 7.43 8.41
CA PRO A 165 8.51 7.78 9.24
C PRO A 165 8.68 9.28 9.49
N ALA A 166 8.48 10.13 8.49
CA ALA A 166 8.61 11.59 8.66
C ALA A 166 7.60 12.14 9.68
N THR A 167 6.35 11.69 9.61
CA THR A 167 5.29 12.06 10.56
C THR A 167 5.59 11.52 11.96
N ALA A 168 6.09 10.27 12.06
CA ALA A 168 6.47 9.66 13.32
C ALA A 168 7.62 10.42 14.00
N ILE A 169 8.68 10.77 13.26
CA ILE A 169 9.80 11.57 13.78
C ILE A 169 9.29 12.91 14.32
N ALA A 170 8.50 13.65 13.53
CA ALA A 170 7.96 14.94 13.94
C ALA A 170 7.10 14.87 15.22
N SER A 171 6.41 13.74 15.43
CA SER A 171 5.57 13.52 16.61
C SER A 171 6.37 13.06 17.82
N LEU A 172 7.31 12.14 17.64
CA LEU A 172 8.08 11.52 18.74
C LEU A 172 9.26 12.39 19.19
N PHE A 173 9.87 13.13 18.27
CA PHE A 173 11.05 13.94 18.47
C PHE A 173 10.85 15.39 18.02
N PRO A 174 9.86 16.11 18.59
CA PRO A 174 9.46 17.43 18.08
C PRO A 174 10.52 18.53 18.25
N LYS A 175 11.60 18.29 19.01
CA LYS A 175 12.70 19.25 19.17
C LYS A 175 13.83 18.98 18.17
N ALA A 176 13.93 17.76 17.65
CA ALA A 176 14.95 17.40 16.68
C ALA A 176 14.70 18.07 15.32
N GLN A 177 15.76 18.25 14.55
CA GLN A 177 15.67 18.73 13.16
C GLN A 177 15.27 17.57 12.25
N LEU A 178 14.45 17.84 11.23
CA LEU A 178 14.01 16.84 10.26
C LEU A 178 14.35 17.31 8.84
N LEU A 179 15.23 16.57 8.18
CA LEU A 179 15.54 16.73 6.76
C LEU A 179 14.70 15.78 5.92
N LEU A 180 14.05 16.29 4.88
CA LEU A 180 13.14 15.54 4.02
C LEU A 180 13.72 15.35 2.62
N PHE A 181 13.74 14.12 2.15
CA PHE A 181 14.26 13.68 0.86
C PHE A 181 13.13 13.04 0.03
N ASP A 182 13.23 13.12 -1.29
CA ASP A 182 12.20 12.61 -2.20
C ASP A 182 12.52 11.17 -2.65
N GLU A 183 13.83 10.85 -2.77
CA GLU A 183 14.29 9.53 -3.19
C GLU A 183 14.38 8.54 -2.03
N ASP A 184 14.13 7.28 -2.33
CA ASP A 184 14.36 6.18 -1.40
C ASP A 184 15.86 5.95 -1.19
N GLY A 185 16.22 5.52 0.02
CA GLY A 185 17.63 5.33 0.38
C GLY A 185 18.40 6.61 0.71
N ALA A 186 17.96 7.80 0.23
CA ALA A 186 18.66 9.06 0.52
C ALA A 186 18.76 9.34 2.03
N ALA A 187 17.72 9.05 2.80
CA ALA A 187 17.74 9.21 4.25
C ALA A 187 18.78 8.30 4.92
N ASN A 188 18.86 7.03 4.50
CA ASN A 188 19.85 6.07 4.98
C ASN A 188 21.29 6.53 4.63
N GLN A 189 21.46 7.05 3.40
CA GLN A 189 22.75 7.54 2.94
C GLN A 189 23.24 8.76 3.75
N GLU A 190 22.34 9.68 4.13
CA GLU A 190 22.68 10.82 4.98
C GLU A 190 23.11 10.37 6.38
N VAL A 191 22.48 9.35 6.94
CA VAL A 191 22.92 8.77 8.22
C VAL A 191 24.24 8.04 8.07
N LEU A 192 24.45 7.28 7.01
CA LEU A 192 25.70 6.58 6.73
C LEU A 192 26.88 7.56 6.58
N ASN A 193 26.66 8.67 5.88
CA ASN A 193 27.67 9.71 5.66
C ASN A 193 27.94 10.58 6.90
N GLY A 194 27.10 10.49 7.96
CA GLY A 194 27.20 11.32 9.15
C GLY A 194 26.67 12.74 8.98
N ASN A 195 25.85 12.99 7.96
CA ASN A 195 25.15 14.25 7.75
C ASN A 195 23.85 14.33 8.58
N ALA A 196 23.29 13.16 8.95
CA ALA A 196 22.19 13.02 9.89
C ALA A 196 22.57 12.04 11.01
N HIS A 197 22.01 12.26 12.20
CA HIS A 197 22.20 11.40 13.36
C HIS A 197 21.47 10.07 13.21
N ALA A 198 20.25 10.11 12.67
CA ALA A 198 19.36 8.97 12.55
C ALA A 198 18.32 9.12 11.45
N THR A 199 17.70 8.02 11.11
CA THR A 199 16.45 7.94 10.35
C THR A 199 15.49 6.97 11.06
N MET A 200 14.21 7.00 10.69
CA MET A 200 13.27 5.92 10.97
C MET A 200 12.82 5.31 9.65
N ALA A 201 12.69 4.00 9.63
CA ALA A 201 12.14 3.29 8.49
C ALA A 201 11.37 2.03 8.94
N SER A 202 10.58 1.46 8.03
CA SER A 202 9.90 0.19 8.27
C SER A 202 10.90 -0.96 8.21
N GLU A 203 10.83 -1.87 9.18
CA GLU A 203 11.59 -3.12 9.09
C GLU A 203 11.21 -3.90 7.80
N PRO A 204 12.19 -4.60 7.18
CA PRO A 204 13.53 -4.92 7.68
C PRO A 204 14.64 -3.93 7.25
N ASP A 205 14.33 -2.77 6.67
CA ASP A 205 15.36 -1.87 6.14
C ASP A 205 16.38 -1.44 7.20
N PRO A 206 16.02 -0.89 8.39
CA PRO A 206 17.00 -0.52 9.41
C PRO A 206 17.94 -1.65 9.83
N SER A 207 17.37 -2.85 10.05
CA SER A 207 18.15 -4.04 10.41
C SER A 207 19.09 -4.50 9.28
N THR A 208 18.67 -4.36 8.03
CA THR A 208 19.46 -4.72 6.85
C THR A 208 20.62 -3.74 6.67
N GLN A 209 20.37 -2.44 6.77
CA GLN A 209 21.40 -1.40 6.69
C GLN A 209 22.44 -1.52 7.84
N ALA A 210 21.97 -1.78 9.06
CA ALA A 210 22.86 -2.00 10.20
C ALA A 210 23.77 -3.24 10.01
N ARG A 211 23.27 -4.31 9.35
CA ARG A 211 24.10 -5.48 9.00
C ARG A 211 25.06 -5.19 7.86
N ALA A 212 24.65 -4.39 6.87
CA ALA A 212 25.48 -4.03 5.73
C ALA A 212 26.65 -3.11 6.11
N TYR A 213 26.45 -2.22 7.09
CA TYR A 213 27.42 -1.22 7.53
C TYR A 213 27.67 -1.25 9.05
N PRO A 214 28.08 -2.39 9.64
CA PRO A 214 28.08 -2.60 11.08
C PRO A 214 29.04 -1.70 11.86
N GLU A 215 30.05 -1.12 11.20
CA GLU A 215 31.00 -0.18 11.81
C GLU A 215 30.44 1.25 11.92
N THR A 216 29.41 1.56 11.15
CA THR A 216 28.88 2.94 11.04
C THR A 216 27.44 3.04 11.52
N LEU A 217 26.61 2.05 11.19
CA LEU A 217 25.17 2.06 11.48
C LEU A 217 24.81 1.01 12.53
N TYR A 218 23.73 1.30 13.27
CA TYR A 218 23.14 0.36 14.21
C TYR A 218 21.67 0.69 14.47
N VAL A 219 20.95 -0.28 15.01
CA VAL A 219 19.59 -0.10 15.53
C VAL A 219 19.71 0.10 17.05
N PRO A 220 19.53 1.34 17.58
CA PRO A 220 19.85 1.65 18.97
C PRO A 220 18.88 1.02 19.97
N PHE A 221 17.66 0.69 19.54
CA PHE A 221 16.61 0.17 20.42
C PHE A 221 15.95 -1.07 19.83
N ASN A 222 15.86 -2.12 20.62
CA ASN A 222 15.13 -3.34 20.25
C ASN A 222 13.61 -3.15 20.51
N GLN A 223 13.01 -2.17 19.83
CA GLN A 223 11.57 -1.89 19.94
C GLN A 223 11.03 -1.31 18.63
N THR A 224 9.75 -1.54 18.41
CA THR A 224 8.97 -0.92 17.34
C THR A 224 8.29 0.32 17.88
N PHE A 225 8.51 1.47 17.26
CA PHE A 225 7.92 2.75 17.67
C PHE A 225 6.51 2.94 17.15
N LEU A 226 6.21 2.37 16.00
CA LEU A 226 4.89 2.40 15.40
C LEU A 226 4.69 1.12 14.61
N ALA A 227 3.72 0.31 15.02
CA ALA A 227 3.28 -0.83 14.21
C ALA A 227 2.27 -0.35 13.17
N THR A 228 2.43 -0.80 11.92
CA THR A 228 1.58 -0.44 10.80
C THR A 228 1.09 -1.68 10.06
N GLY A 229 -0.08 -1.55 9.42
CA GLY A 229 -0.57 -2.50 8.44
C GLY A 229 -0.47 -1.87 7.06
N GLU A 230 0.18 -2.54 6.14
CA GLU A 230 0.32 -2.13 4.76
C GLU A 230 -0.80 -2.74 3.93
N ALA A 231 -1.51 -1.90 3.19
CA ALA A 231 -2.73 -2.28 2.47
C ALA A 231 -2.71 -1.81 1.01
N PHE A 232 -3.51 -2.45 0.18
CA PHE A 232 -3.79 -1.94 -1.16
C PHE A 232 -4.57 -0.64 -1.04
N ALA A 233 -4.15 0.40 -1.76
CA ALA A 233 -4.90 1.63 -1.84
C ALA A 233 -5.53 1.78 -3.23
N TYR A 234 -6.81 2.17 -3.27
CA TYR A 234 -7.58 2.33 -4.50
C TYR A 234 -8.56 3.50 -4.37
N ARG A 235 -9.16 3.91 -5.50
CA ARG A 235 -10.07 5.05 -5.53
C ARG A 235 -11.32 4.79 -4.68
N LYS A 236 -11.85 5.85 -4.07
CA LYS A 236 -13.07 5.79 -3.26
C LYS A 236 -14.30 5.46 -4.11
N GLY A 237 -15.34 4.96 -3.43
CA GLY A 237 -16.65 4.72 -4.02
C GLY A 237 -16.78 3.37 -4.74
N ASP A 238 -15.82 2.45 -4.57
CA ASP A 238 -15.83 1.13 -5.18
C ASP A 238 -15.93 0.01 -4.12
N PRO A 239 -17.17 -0.34 -3.70
CA PRO A 239 -17.37 -1.43 -2.74
C PRO A 239 -17.02 -2.80 -3.30
N ASP A 240 -17.08 -2.99 -4.63
CA ASP A 240 -16.72 -4.25 -5.28
C ASP A 240 -15.21 -4.49 -5.19
N ALA A 241 -14.40 -3.45 -5.46
CA ALA A 241 -12.95 -3.52 -5.25
C ALA A 241 -12.60 -3.83 -3.79
N THR A 242 -13.28 -3.19 -2.84
CA THR A 242 -13.09 -3.46 -1.40
C THR A 242 -13.34 -4.92 -1.07
N ASN A 243 -14.49 -5.46 -1.52
CA ASN A 243 -14.86 -6.85 -1.30
C ASN A 243 -13.85 -7.81 -1.94
N PHE A 244 -13.45 -7.57 -3.19
CA PHE A 244 -12.51 -8.42 -3.90
C PHE A 244 -11.14 -8.43 -3.24
N PHE A 245 -10.54 -7.27 -2.97
CA PHE A 245 -9.20 -7.19 -2.40
C PHE A 245 -9.14 -7.79 -1.00
N ASN A 246 -10.14 -7.53 -0.13
CA ASN A 246 -10.19 -8.10 1.21
C ASN A 246 -10.32 -9.62 1.18
N ASN A 247 -11.19 -10.17 0.33
CA ASN A 247 -11.32 -11.61 0.17
C ASN A 247 -10.05 -12.24 -0.40
N TRP A 248 -9.41 -11.62 -1.40
CA TRP A 248 -8.16 -12.09 -1.97
C TRP A 248 -7.04 -12.15 -0.90
N ILE A 249 -6.88 -11.07 -0.12
CA ILE A 249 -5.91 -11.00 0.97
C ILE A 249 -6.20 -12.08 2.03
N GLY A 250 -7.46 -12.17 2.47
CA GLY A 250 -7.88 -13.15 3.47
C GLY A 250 -7.62 -14.61 3.05
N VAL A 251 -7.84 -14.94 1.77
CA VAL A 251 -7.54 -16.26 1.21
C VAL A 251 -6.02 -16.52 1.20
N ASN A 252 -5.22 -15.54 0.77
CA ASN A 252 -3.78 -15.71 0.64
C ASN A 252 -3.03 -15.69 1.99
N TRP A 253 -3.60 -15.08 3.03
CA TRP A 253 -3.14 -15.29 4.40
C TRP A 253 -3.47 -16.72 4.91
N LYS A 254 -4.72 -17.16 4.72
CA LYS A 254 -5.19 -18.47 5.22
C LYS A 254 -4.49 -19.65 4.54
N ASN A 255 -4.14 -19.54 3.25
CA ASN A 255 -3.41 -20.61 2.55
C ASN A 255 -1.89 -20.54 2.76
N GLY A 256 -1.38 -19.54 3.52
CA GLY A 256 0.03 -19.37 3.86
C GLY A 256 0.89 -18.73 2.77
N TRP A 257 0.32 -18.34 1.62
CA TRP A 257 1.10 -17.78 0.53
C TRP A 257 1.71 -16.42 0.91
N LEU A 258 0.92 -15.50 1.48
CA LEU A 258 1.42 -14.19 1.94
C LEU A 258 2.47 -14.36 3.04
N GLN A 259 2.27 -15.30 3.98
CA GLN A 259 3.25 -15.59 5.01
C GLN A 259 4.58 -16.07 4.42
N ALA A 260 4.54 -17.00 3.47
CA ALA A 260 5.75 -17.51 2.82
C ALA A 260 6.51 -16.42 2.04
N ARG A 261 5.81 -15.50 1.37
CA ARG A 261 6.46 -14.37 0.69
C ARG A 261 7.03 -13.35 1.66
N ASN A 262 6.30 -13.06 2.74
CA ASN A 262 6.78 -12.19 3.82
C ASN A 262 8.07 -12.76 4.43
N ASP A 263 8.09 -14.04 4.77
CA ASP A 263 9.28 -14.71 5.34
C ASP A 263 10.47 -14.67 4.38
N TYR A 264 10.25 -14.94 3.09
CA TYR A 264 11.30 -14.88 2.07
C TYR A 264 11.92 -13.48 1.95
N TRP A 265 11.08 -12.44 1.85
CA TRP A 265 11.57 -11.08 1.59
C TRP A 265 12.06 -10.34 2.84
N PHE A 266 11.45 -10.59 4.01
CA PHE A 266 11.69 -9.80 5.22
C PHE A 266 12.51 -10.52 6.29
N LYS A 267 12.57 -11.85 6.24
CA LYS A 267 13.37 -12.66 7.18
C LYS A 267 14.53 -13.38 6.50
N GLY A 268 14.37 -13.69 5.20
CA GLY A 268 15.44 -14.26 4.36
C GLY A 268 16.38 -13.19 3.82
N ASN A 269 17.49 -13.62 3.26
CA ASN A 269 18.49 -12.78 2.59
C ASN A 269 18.94 -13.32 1.23
N GLU A 270 18.32 -14.38 0.74
CA GLU A 270 18.67 -15.01 -0.54
C GLU A 270 18.48 -14.06 -1.73
N TRP A 271 17.54 -13.13 -1.63
CA TRP A 271 17.24 -12.13 -2.62
C TRP A 271 18.32 -11.04 -2.75
N GLU A 272 19.14 -10.82 -1.69
CA GLU A 272 20.19 -9.78 -1.67
C GLU A 272 21.22 -10.00 -2.79
N ALA A 273 21.52 -11.28 -3.10
CA ALA A 273 22.44 -11.62 -4.18
C ALA A 273 21.94 -11.19 -5.60
N MET A 274 20.64 -10.96 -5.75
CA MET A 274 20.01 -10.55 -7.03
C MET A 274 19.82 -9.04 -7.11
N ALA A 275 19.72 -8.34 -5.98
CA ALA A 275 19.45 -6.91 -5.94
C ALA A 275 20.56 -6.09 -6.59
N ALA A 276 20.19 -4.97 -7.25
CA ALA A 276 21.15 -3.97 -7.69
C ALA A 276 21.88 -3.38 -6.47
N PRO A 277 23.16 -2.99 -6.61
CA PRO A 277 23.83 -2.17 -5.60
C PRO A 277 23.07 -0.85 -5.38
N GLU A 278 23.07 -0.36 -4.14
CA GLU A 278 22.57 0.99 -3.81
C GLU A 278 23.56 2.06 -4.19
#